data_18b47be7beb9723d4d6c9250d178a9ee
#
_entry.id   18b47be7beb9723d4d6c9250d178a9ee
#
_cell.length_a   1.000
_cell.length_b   1.000
_cell.length_c   1.000
_cell.angle_alpha   90.00
_cell.angle_beta   90.00
_cell.angle_gamma   90.00
#
_symmetry.space_group_name_H-M   'P 1'
#
loop_
_entity.id
_entity.type
_entity.pdbx_description
1 polymer ?
#
loop_
_entity_poly.entity_id
_entity_poly.type
_entity_poly.pdbx_seq_one_letter_code
_entity_poly.pdbx_strand_id
1 'polypeptide(L)'
;MNKLLSILLVLSMFLSLCSGFCMAETSENDLPGVLVDLSYIDDGSDAHKLNIFLDENAESKQPLILEIHGGGFFGGSKETNTDHCLVYQAAGFAVAAPNYTLMPESNFKDIIQEIFAFLNWVETNADEYNFDMDHAFMSGDSAGAFIVLLTAAVLASPELQDYYEVTPPTFGIEGYALTCPVTDLPALAKAFDEGKGFVGFMAGQMGEAVLKDEDSFNRADLYQVIDPETFPAVYFITTPTDANFYGDSVKLDAFLTENGVAHTYTEYVGTDGDLVHVFNVTSPDTEDGQLANQEMIDYVKSLMGAEATIR
;
A
#
# COMPACT_ATOMS: atom_id res chain seq x y z
N MET A 1 -12.76 -30.90 18.41
CA MET A 1 -12.77 -29.90 19.52
C MET A 1 -11.71 -28.82 19.36
N ASN A 2 -10.75 -28.96 18.42
CA ASN A 2 -9.61 -28.01 18.32
C ASN A 2 -9.74 -26.94 17.20
N LYS A 3 -10.67 -27.09 16.24
CA LYS A 3 -10.86 -26.10 15.19
C LYS A 3 -11.64 -24.85 15.66
N LEU A 4 -12.58 -25.01 16.59
CA LEU A 4 -13.32 -23.87 17.16
C LEU A 4 -12.45 -23.02 18.11
N LEU A 5 -11.46 -23.64 18.77
CA LEU A 5 -10.57 -22.91 19.68
C LEU A 5 -9.55 -22.05 18.91
N SER A 6 -9.11 -22.49 17.72
CA SER A 6 -8.18 -21.73 16.87
C SER A 6 -8.87 -20.52 16.24
N ILE A 7 -10.14 -20.65 15.83
CA ILE A 7 -10.92 -19.54 15.27
C ILE A 7 -11.23 -18.49 16.34
N LEU A 8 -11.48 -18.91 17.59
CA LEU A 8 -11.69 -17.99 18.72
C LEU A 8 -10.41 -17.25 19.13
N LEU A 9 -9.21 -17.86 18.98
CA LEU A 9 -7.94 -17.17 19.24
C LEU A 9 -7.59 -16.13 18.18
N VAL A 10 -7.86 -16.41 16.90
CA VAL A 10 -7.63 -15.46 15.80
C VAL A 10 -8.62 -14.30 15.88
N LEU A 11 -9.91 -14.58 16.18
CA LEU A 11 -10.89 -13.52 16.43
C LEU A 11 -10.55 -12.68 17.68
N SER A 12 -9.94 -13.29 18.72
CA SER A 12 -9.54 -12.56 19.92
C SER A 12 -8.31 -11.68 19.71
N MET A 13 -7.43 -11.98 18.75
CA MET A 13 -6.31 -11.10 18.38
C MET A 13 -6.80 -9.86 17.60
N PHE A 14 -7.84 -9.99 16.78
CA PHE A 14 -8.49 -8.83 16.15
C PHE A 14 -9.38 -8.04 17.13
N LEU A 15 -9.97 -8.69 18.16
CA LEU A 15 -10.79 -8.00 19.16
C LEU A 15 -9.99 -7.45 20.36
N SER A 16 -8.77 -7.90 20.61
CA SER A 16 -7.97 -7.39 21.74
C SER A 16 -7.24 -6.08 21.43
N LEU A 17 -7.21 -5.64 20.18
CA LEU A 17 -6.76 -4.28 19.79
C LEU A 17 -7.85 -3.20 20.03
N CYS A 18 -9.09 -3.60 20.33
CA CYS A 18 -10.21 -2.68 20.55
C CYS A 18 -10.56 -2.44 22.02
N SER A 19 -9.76 -2.87 23.01
CA SER A 19 -10.09 -2.66 24.42
C SER A 19 -9.03 -1.88 25.19
N GLY A 20 -8.95 -0.58 24.88
CA GLY A 20 -8.13 0.31 25.68
C GLY A 20 -8.30 1.76 25.30
N PHE A 21 -9.20 2.41 25.90
CA PHE A 21 -9.57 3.84 25.87
C PHE A 21 -10.81 4.14 25.03
N CYS A 22 -11.93 4.35 25.73
CA CYS A 22 -13.08 5.06 25.18
C CYS A 22 -12.73 6.56 25.10
N MET A 23 -11.92 6.94 24.13
CA MET A 23 -11.96 8.25 23.53
C MET A 23 -13.18 8.22 22.60
N ALA A 24 -13.99 9.26 22.57
CA ALA A 24 -14.99 9.41 21.54
C ALA A 24 -14.28 9.21 20.21
N GLU A 25 -14.66 8.19 19.42
CA GLU A 25 -14.18 8.02 18.06
C GLU A 25 -14.53 9.31 17.33
N THR A 26 -13.53 10.14 17.08
CA THR A 26 -13.69 11.32 16.24
C THR A 26 -13.99 10.75 14.85
N SER A 27 -15.18 11.03 14.31
CA SER A 27 -15.50 10.64 12.95
C SER A 27 -14.46 11.27 12.01
N GLU A 28 -14.00 10.57 11.00
CA GLU A 28 -13.07 11.13 10.01
C GLU A 28 -13.63 12.43 9.37
N ASN A 29 -14.96 12.53 9.27
CA ASN A 29 -15.65 13.75 8.84
C ASN A 29 -15.41 14.98 9.75
N ASP A 30 -14.92 14.76 10.97
CA ASP A 30 -14.66 15.84 11.93
C ASP A 30 -13.15 16.20 11.99
N LEU A 31 -12.29 15.52 11.20
CA LEU A 31 -10.87 15.81 11.12
C LEU A 31 -10.62 17.02 10.19
N PRO A 32 -9.78 17.99 10.60
CA PRO A 32 -9.47 19.15 9.76
C PRO A 32 -8.81 18.75 8.44
N GLY A 33 -9.31 19.29 7.34
CA GLY A 33 -8.75 19.04 6.01
C GLY A 33 -9.02 17.65 5.45
N VAL A 34 -9.91 16.86 6.07
CA VAL A 34 -10.25 15.52 5.59
C VAL A 34 -11.58 15.55 4.83
N LEU A 35 -11.54 15.09 3.58
CA LEU A 35 -12.69 14.89 2.73
C LEU A 35 -12.90 13.39 2.57
N VAL A 36 -14.09 12.90 2.90
CA VAL A 36 -14.36 11.46 2.93
C VAL A 36 -15.33 11.04 1.84
N ASP A 37 -15.24 9.76 1.44
CA ASP A 37 -16.21 9.09 0.57
C ASP A 37 -16.40 9.73 -0.81
N LEU A 38 -15.36 10.33 -1.37
CA LEU A 38 -15.37 10.81 -2.75
C LEU A 38 -15.33 9.62 -3.71
N SER A 39 -16.21 9.59 -4.72
CA SER A 39 -16.23 8.50 -5.71
C SER A 39 -15.20 8.73 -6.81
N TYR A 40 -14.29 7.78 -7.05
CA TYR A 40 -13.40 7.81 -8.20
C TYR A 40 -13.93 6.99 -9.40
N ILE A 41 -14.89 6.07 -9.14
CA ILE A 41 -15.78 5.49 -10.14
C ILE A 41 -17.22 5.73 -9.65
N ASP A 42 -18.04 6.36 -10.46
CA ASP A 42 -19.44 6.72 -10.11
C ASP A 42 -20.40 5.57 -10.42
N ASP A 43 -20.29 4.49 -9.64
CA ASP A 43 -21.17 3.31 -9.76
C ASP A 43 -21.93 3.00 -8.45
N GLY A 44 -21.71 3.82 -7.42
CA GLY A 44 -22.33 3.68 -6.09
C GLY A 44 -21.69 2.64 -5.18
N SER A 45 -20.56 2.03 -5.58
CA SER A 45 -19.81 1.09 -4.75
C SER A 45 -18.97 1.80 -3.71
N ASP A 46 -18.97 1.31 -2.46
CA ASP A 46 -18.06 1.79 -1.42
C ASP A 46 -16.60 1.38 -1.70
N ALA A 47 -16.37 0.35 -2.50
CA ALA A 47 -15.04 -0.03 -2.95
C ALA A 47 -14.40 1.00 -3.89
N HIS A 48 -15.21 1.86 -4.51
CA HIS A 48 -14.74 2.88 -5.46
C HIS A 48 -14.76 4.29 -4.87
N LYS A 49 -14.55 4.38 -3.56
CA LYS A 49 -14.43 5.64 -2.83
C LYS A 49 -13.01 5.88 -2.35
N LEU A 50 -12.67 7.15 -2.17
CA LEU A 50 -11.41 7.58 -1.57
C LEU A 50 -11.65 8.63 -0.49
N ASN A 51 -10.66 8.78 0.40
CA ASN A 51 -10.52 9.92 1.30
C ASN A 51 -9.35 10.78 0.85
N ILE A 52 -9.46 12.10 1.07
CA ILE A 52 -8.40 13.07 0.81
C ILE A 52 -8.07 13.79 2.11
N PHE A 53 -6.78 13.99 2.37
CA PHE A 53 -6.25 14.71 3.52
C PHE A 53 -5.45 15.91 2.99
N LEU A 54 -5.83 17.12 3.38
CA LEU A 54 -5.25 18.38 2.90
C LEU A 54 -4.84 19.28 4.06
N ASP A 55 -3.77 20.05 3.90
CA ASP A 55 -3.61 21.23 4.73
C ASP A 55 -4.50 22.36 4.17
N GLU A 56 -5.59 22.65 4.89
CA GLU A 56 -6.55 23.70 4.52
C GLU A 56 -5.93 25.10 4.48
N ASN A 57 -4.76 25.30 5.09
CA ASN A 57 -4.06 26.57 5.13
C ASN A 57 -2.93 26.66 4.10
N ALA A 58 -2.77 25.66 3.24
CA ALA A 58 -1.73 25.69 2.22
C ALA A 58 -1.95 26.83 1.23
N GLU A 59 -0.95 27.71 1.08
CA GLU A 59 -0.95 28.84 0.15
C GLU A 59 -0.52 28.44 -1.28
N SER A 60 -0.03 27.21 -1.47
CA SER A 60 0.45 26.64 -2.73
C SER A 60 -0.10 25.23 -2.95
N LYS A 61 0.10 24.69 -4.15
CA LYS A 61 -0.15 23.26 -4.41
C LYS A 61 0.68 22.41 -3.46
N GLN A 62 0.08 21.30 -3.02
CA GLN A 62 0.66 20.38 -2.04
C GLN A 62 1.20 19.15 -2.76
N PRO A 63 2.46 18.73 -2.49
CA PRO A 63 2.98 17.47 -2.99
C PRO A 63 2.07 16.32 -2.53
N LEU A 64 1.92 15.31 -3.37
CA LEU A 64 0.86 14.32 -3.24
C LEU A 64 1.40 12.94 -2.86
N ILE A 65 0.81 12.33 -1.84
CA ILE A 65 0.95 10.91 -1.52
C ILE A 65 -0.31 10.16 -1.97
N LEU A 66 -0.14 9.09 -2.72
CA LEU A 66 -1.17 8.14 -3.11
C LEU A 66 -1.02 6.91 -2.21
N GLU A 67 -1.85 6.80 -1.17
CA GLU A 67 -1.71 5.81 -0.10
C GLU A 67 -2.62 4.60 -0.35
N ILE A 68 -2.06 3.42 -0.56
CA ILE A 68 -2.79 2.18 -0.84
C ILE A 68 -2.78 1.27 0.38
N HIS A 69 -3.96 1.03 0.96
CA HIS A 69 -4.09 0.23 2.18
C HIS A 69 -3.76 -1.25 1.98
N GLY A 70 -3.25 -1.88 3.04
CA GLY A 70 -3.04 -3.32 3.13
C GLY A 70 -4.31 -4.10 3.46
N GLY A 71 -4.13 -5.30 4.04
CA GLY A 71 -5.24 -6.17 4.46
C GLY A 71 -5.30 -7.49 3.69
N GLY A 72 -4.18 -7.94 3.12
CA GLY A 72 -4.05 -9.26 2.48
C GLY A 72 -4.91 -9.43 1.23
N PHE A 73 -5.30 -8.37 0.57
CA PHE A 73 -6.20 -8.27 -0.57
C PHE A 73 -7.68 -8.59 -0.27
N PHE A 74 -8.01 -9.10 0.92
CA PHE A 74 -9.37 -9.51 1.29
C PHE A 74 -9.97 -8.72 2.47
N GLY A 75 -9.24 -7.77 3.00
CA GLY A 75 -9.64 -6.92 4.12
C GLY A 75 -8.97 -5.56 4.06
N GLY A 76 -9.23 -4.73 5.06
CA GLY A 76 -8.77 -3.35 5.10
C GLY A 76 -9.70 -2.40 4.35
N SER A 77 -9.42 -1.14 4.49
CA SER A 77 -10.09 -0.04 3.79
C SER A 77 -9.23 1.23 3.91
N LYS A 78 -9.61 2.27 3.19
CA LYS A 78 -8.98 3.59 3.27
C LYS A 78 -8.90 4.14 4.71
N GLU A 79 -9.88 3.77 5.57
CA GLU A 79 -9.91 4.16 6.97
C GLU A 79 -8.85 3.43 7.82
N THR A 80 -8.39 2.25 7.37
CA THR A 80 -7.36 1.49 8.09
C THR A 80 -6.06 2.28 8.21
N ASN A 81 -5.74 3.11 7.21
CA ASN A 81 -4.51 3.89 7.12
C ASN A 81 -4.70 5.36 7.50
N THR A 82 -5.86 5.76 8.09
CA THR A 82 -6.14 7.17 8.44
C THR A 82 -5.04 7.80 9.27
N ASP A 83 -4.57 7.16 10.34
CA ASP A 83 -3.52 7.70 11.20
C ASP A 83 -2.20 7.89 10.42
N HIS A 84 -1.86 6.98 9.51
CA HIS A 84 -0.70 7.10 8.65
C HIS A 84 -0.87 8.24 7.61
N CYS A 85 -2.05 8.39 7.02
CA CYS A 85 -2.37 9.53 6.15
C CYS A 85 -2.22 10.87 6.89
N LEU A 86 -2.65 10.96 8.16
CA LEU A 86 -2.47 12.16 9.00
C LEU A 86 -1.01 12.48 9.27
N VAL A 87 -0.12 11.48 9.35
CA VAL A 87 1.33 11.70 9.47
C VAL A 87 1.86 12.41 8.22
N TYR A 88 1.48 11.98 7.02
CA TYR A 88 1.87 12.65 5.78
C TYR A 88 1.26 14.05 5.65
N GLN A 89 -0.03 14.20 6.02
CA GLN A 89 -0.69 15.51 6.03
C GLN A 89 0.05 16.49 6.94
N ALA A 90 0.40 16.07 8.17
CA ALA A 90 1.17 16.88 9.12
C ALA A 90 2.57 17.23 8.60
N ALA A 91 3.15 16.45 7.71
CA ALA A 91 4.43 16.70 7.06
C ALA A 91 4.32 17.66 5.85
N GLY A 92 3.10 18.10 5.49
CA GLY A 92 2.83 19.07 4.43
C GLY A 92 2.47 18.45 3.07
N PHE A 93 2.09 17.19 3.04
CA PHE A 93 1.59 16.52 1.84
C PHE A 93 0.06 16.55 1.79
N ALA A 94 -0.51 16.63 0.60
CA ALA A 94 -1.84 16.12 0.33
C ALA A 94 -1.77 14.59 0.29
N VAL A 95 -2.81 13.91 0.78
CA VAL A 95 -2.90 12.45 0.66
C VAL A 95 -4.21 12.07 0.00
N ALA A 96 -4.18 11.16 -0.95
CA ALA A 96 -5.36 10.54 -1.53
C ALA A 96 -5.30 9.02 -1.29
N ALA A 97 -6.28 8.49 -0.57
CA ALA A 97 -6.32 7.10 -0.13
C ALA A 97 -7.61 6.43 -0.64
N PRO A 98 -7.53 5.56 -1.67
CA PRO A 98 -8.68 4.85 -2.21
C PRO A 98 -8.97 3.56 -1.45
N ASN A 99 -10.23 3.13 -1.50
CA ASN A 99 -10.60 1.72 -1.44
C ASN A 99 -10.33 1.05 -2.79
N TYR A 100 -10.36 -0.26 -2.80
CA TYR A 100 -10.43 -1.11 -3.99
C TYR A 100 -11.28 -2.34 -3.68
N THR A 101 -11.82 -3.00 -4.72
CA THR A 101 -12.64 -4.19 -4.52
C THR A 101 -11.79 -5.34 -3.99
N LEU A 102 -12.18 -5.85 -2.82
CA LEU A 102 -11.47 -6.91 -2.13
C LEU A 102 -11.71 -8.29 -2.79
N MET A 103 -10.73 -9.18 -2.67
CA MET A 103 -10.89 -10.59 -3.02
C MET A 103 -11.78 -11.29 -2.00
N PRO A 104 -12.57 -12.29 -2.39
CA PRO A 104 -12.61 -12.95 -3.69
C PRO A 104 -13.58 -12.34 -4.72
N GLU A 105 -14.17 -11.18 -4.43
CA GLU A 105 -15.08 -10.48 -5.35
C GLU A 105 -14.34 -9.85 -6.53
N SER A 106 -13.02 -9.66 -6.41
CA SER A 106 -12.11 -9.17 -7.45
C SER A 106 -10.93 -10.11 -7.66
N ASN A 107 -10.07 -9.75 -8.59
CA ASN A 107 -8.77 -10.37 -8.85
C ASN A 107 -7.70 -9.28 -9.09
N PHE A 108 -6.44 -9.67 -9.37
CA PHE A 108 -5.36 -8.70 -9.59
C PHE A 108 -5.63 -7.76 -10.78
N LYS A 109 -6.31 -8.25 -11.84
CA LYS A 109 -6.64 -7.40 -12.99
C LYS A 109 -7.66 -6.33 -12.61
N ASP A 110 -8.71 -6.72 -11.91
CA ASP A 110 -9.74 -5.78 -11.45
C ASP A 110 -9.13 -4.72 -10.53
N ILE A 111 -8.34 -5.13 -9.55
CA ILE A 111 -7.68 -4.19 -8.62
C ILE A 111 -6.79 -3.19 -9.38
N ILE A 112 -5.95 -3.64 -10.32
CA ILE A 112 -5.10 -2.73 -11.09
C ILE A 112 -5.93 -1.78 -11.97
N GLN A 113 -7.01 -2.24 -12.57
CA GLN A 113 -7.92 -1.36 -13.32
C GLN A 113 -8.52 -0.28 -12.43
N GLU A 114 -8.94 -0.63 -11.21
CA GLU A 114 -9.48 0.30 -10.22
C GLU A 114 -8.41 1.31 -9.75
N ILE A 115 -7.18 0.86 -9.49
CA ILE A 115 -6.07 1.77 -9.14
C ILE A 115 -5.77 2.75 -10.29
N PHE A 116 -5.77 2.30 -11.55
CA PHE A 116 -5.58 3.21 -12.68
C PHE A 116 -6.77 4.18 -12.87
N ALA A 117 -8.00 3.74 -12.60
CA ALA A 117 -9.16 4.64 -12.55
C ALA A 117 -8.99 5.71 -11.46
N PHE A 118 -8.51 5.32 -10.27
CA PHE A 118 -8.17 6.25 -9.20
C PHE A 118 -7.06 7.23 -9.61
N LEU A 119 -5.96 6.79 -10.22
CA LEU A 119 -4.89 7.67 -10.69
C LEU A 119 -5.40 8.69 -11.71
N ASN A 120 -6.23 8.28 -12.67
CA ASN A 120 -6.84 9.18 -13.66
C ASN A 120 -7.86 10.15 -13.04
N TRP A 121 -8.56 9.71 -11.98
CA TRP A 121 -9.43 10.59 -11.20
C TRP A 121 -8.63 11.68 -10.48
N VAL A 122 -7.50 11.31 -9.85
CA VAL A 122 -6.58 12.24 -9.19
C VAL A 122 -6.07 13.29 -10.17
N GLU A 123 -5.63 12.87 -11.36
CA GLU A 123 -5.19 13.79 -12.42
C GLU A 123 -6.30 14.78 -12.83
N THR A 124 -7.51 14.25 -13.03
CA THR A 124 -8.64 15.06 -13.47
C THR A 124 -9.06 16.12 -12.45
N ASN A 125 -8.89 15.81 -11.16
CA ASN A 125 -9.33 16.66 -10.06
C ASN A 125 -8.16 17.41 -9.36
N ALA A 126 -6.95 17.36 -9.93
CA ALA A 126 -5.75 17.93 -9.32
C ALA A 126 -5.85 19.41 -8.98
N ASP A 127 -6.48 20.21 -9.85
CA ASP A 127 -6.65 21.65 -9.61
C ASP A 127 -7.73 21.94 -8.55
N GLU A 128 -8.77 21.10 -8.46
CA GLU A 128 -9.83 21.25 -7.46
C GLU A 128 -9.30 21.04 -6.05
N TYR A 129 -8.43 20.03 -5.87
CA TYR A 129 -7.85 19.67 -4.55
C TYR A 129 -6.45 20.25 -4.34
N ASN A 130 -5.98 21.13 -5.22
CA ASN A 130 -4.71 21.81 -5.08
C ASN A 130 -3.50 20.86 -4.99
N PHE A 131 -3.54 19.74 -5.73
CA PHE A 131 -2.44 18.79 -5.80
C PHE A 131 -1.29 19.29 -6.67
N ASP A 132 -0.06 19.11 -6.20
CA ASP A 132 1.16 19.32 -6.98
C ASP A 132 1.49 18.03 -7.75
N MET A 133 1.09 18.01 -9.01
CA MET A 133 1.27 16.85 -9.87
C MET A 133 2.71 16.68 -10.39
N ASP A 134 3.57 17.68 -10.17
CA ASP A 134 5.00 17.56 -10.44
C ASP A 134 5.71 16.76 -9.33
N HIS A 135 5.08 16.65 -8.14
CA HIS A 135 5.57 15.95 -6.97
C HIS A 135 4.54 14.95 -6.43
N ALA A 136 4.35 13.86 -7.16
CA ALA A 136 3.45 12.77 -6.77
C ALA A 136 4.24 11.50 -6.42
N PHE A 137 3.85 10.85 -5.32
CA PHE A 137 4.49 9.66 -4.77
C PHE A 137 3.44 8.60 -4.44
N MET A 138 3.84 7.33 -4.44
CA MET A 138 2.97 6.24 -3.97
C MET A 138 3.52 5.64 -2.68
N SER A 139 2.62 5.37 -1.76
CA SER A 139 2.88 4.67 -0.50
C SER A 139 1.87 3.54 -0.33
N GLY A 140 2.22 2.56 0.48
CA GLY A 140 1.33 1.48 0.83
C GLY A 140 1.97 0.48 1.77
N ASP A 141 1.14 -0.31 2.42
CA ASP A 141 1.56 -1.30 3.39
C ASP A 141 1.12 -2.71 2.99
N SER A 142 1.92 -3.72 3.32
CA SER A 142 1.56 -5.13 3.16
C SER A 142 1.07 -5.47 1.74
N ALA A 143 -0.18 -5.88 1.57
CA ALA A 143 -0.84 -6.10 0.27
C ALA A 143 -0.96 -4.81 -0.55
N GLY A 144 -1.15 -3.64 0.10
CA GLY A 144 -1.14 -2.33 -0.56
C GLY A 144 0.23 -2.02 -1.16
N ALA A 145 1.32 -2.34 -0.45
CA ALA A 145 2.67 -2.22 -0.99
C ALA A 145 2.90 -3.11 -2.21
N PHE A 146 2.33 -4.32 -2.22
CA PHE A 146 2.32 -5.16 -3.42
C PHE A 146 1.59 -4.49 -4.59
N ILE A 147 0.40 -3.94 -4.34
CA ILE A 147 -0.39 -3.24 -5.36
C ILE A 147 0.40 -2.05 -5.92
N VAL A 148 1.09 -1.29 -5.07
CA VAL A 148 1.97 -0.19 -5.49
C VAL A 148 3.10 -0.69 -6.39
N LEU A 149 3.81 -1.77 -6.02
CA LEU A 149 4.88 -2.35 -6.83
C LEU A 149 4.36 -2.86 -8.19
N LEU A 150 3.21 -3.53 -8.19
CA LEU A 150 2.59 -3.99 -9.43
C LEU A 150 2.14 -2.81 -10.31
N THR A 151 1.57 -1.77 -9.70
CA THR A 151 1.22 -0.53 -10.41
C THR A 151 2.45 0.12 -11.05
N ALA A 152 3.57 0.18 -10.32
CA ALA A 152 4.84 0.70 -10.85
C ALA A 152 5.34 -0.12 -12.05
N ALA A 153 5.25 -1.45 -12.00
CA ALA A 153 5.60 -2.32 -13.13
C ALA A 153 4.68 -2.09 -14.34
N VAL A 154 3.37 -1.91 -14.09
CA VAL A 154 2.40 -1.62 -15.17
C VAL A 154 2.64 -0.24 -15.79
N LEU A 155 2.92 0.79 -14.97
CA LEU A 155 3.27 2.13 -15.47
C LEU A 155 4.51 2.10 -16.38
N ALA A 156 5.48 1.24 -16.08
CA ALA A 156 6.72 1.09 -16.83
C ALA A 156 6.61 0.21 -18.10
N SER A 157 5.52 -0.57 -18.27
CA SER A 157 5.41 -1.61 -19.30
C SER A 157 4.17 -1.47 -20.18
N PRO A 158 4.30 -1.05 -21.46
CA PRO A 158 3.19 -1.04 -22.40
C PRO A 158 2.50 -2.41 -22.57
N GLU A 159 3.26 -3.52 -22.48
CA GLU A 159 2.70 -4.87 -22.55
C GLU A 159 1.75 -5.15 -21.37
N LEU A 160 2.13 -4.74 -20.15
CA LEU A 160 1.28 -4.90 -18.99
C LEU A 160 0.08 -3.96 -19.04
N GLN A 161 0.23 -2.73 -19.55
CA GLN A 161 -0.89 -1.81 -19.78
C GLN A 161 -1.93 -2.42 -20.72
N ASP A 162 -1.48 -3.04 -21.82
CA ASP A 162 -2.37 -3.75 -22.76
C ASP A 162 -3.06 -4.95 -22.08
N TYR A 163 -2.33 -5.74 -21.29
CA TYR A 163 -2.88 -6.90 -20.56
C TYR A 163 -3.95 -6.47 -19.54
N TYR A 164 -3.61 -5.47 -18.73
CA TYR A 164 -4.51 -4.93 -17.70
C TYR A 164 -5.62 -4.05 -18.29
N GLU A 165 -5.56 -3.71 -19.59
CA GLU A 165 -6.51 -2.85 -20.29
C GLU A 165 -6.64 -1.46 -19.64
N VAL A 166 -5.49 -0.88 -19.24
CA VAL A 166 -5.42 0.40 -18.55
C VAL A 166 -4.75 1.47 -19.40
N THR A 167 -5.11 2.72 -19.13
CA THR A 167 -4.43 3.90 -19.68
C THR A 167 -3.70 4.61 -18.54
N PRO A 168 -2.38 4.75 -18.61
CA PRO A 168 -1.65 5.47 -17.57
C PRO A 168 -2.01 6.96 -17.56
N PRO A 169 -1.94 7.60 -16.37
CA PRO A 169 -2.07 9.04 -16.26
C PRO A 169 -0.90 9.74 -16.99
N THR A 170 -1.01 11.05 -17.19
CA THR A 170 0.06 11.82 -17.85
C THR A 170 1.10 12.37 -16.88
N PHE A 171 0.80 12.39 -15.57
CA PHE A 171 1.78 12.73 -14.54
C PHE A 171 2.66 11.54 -14.16
N GLY A 172 3.87 11.82 -13.68
CA GLY A 172 4.81 10.80 -13.22
C GLY A 172 4.70 10.56 -11.72
N ILE A 173 5.06 9.36 -11.28
CA ILE A 173 5.31 9.04 -9.87
C ILE A 173 6.80 9.16 -9.61
N GLU A 174 7.21 10.11 -8.76
CA GLU A 174 8.62 10.40 -8.50
C GLU A 174 9.29 9.40 -7.55
N GLY A 175 8.50 8.74 -6.71
CA GLY A 175 9.04 7.79 -5.74
C GLY A 175 7.99 6.89 -5.09
N TYR A 176 8.48 5.84 -4.47
CA TYR A 176 7.69 4.79 -3.86
C TYR A 176 8.23 4.52 -2.46
N ALA A 177 7.38 4.62 -1.43
CA ALA A 177 7.75 4.40 -0.03
C ALA A 177 6.82 3.36 0.60
N LEU A 178 7.34 2.18 0.94
CA LEU A 178 6.54 0.99 1.21
C LEU A 178 6.82 0.41 2.59
N THR A 179 5.79 -0.11 3.23
CA THR A 179 5.86 -0.75 4.54
C THR A 179 5.59 -2.25 4.45
N CYS A 180 6.55 -3.08 4.91
CA CYS A 180 6.40 -4.53 5.03
C CYS A 180 5.75 -5.18 3.81
N PRO A 181 6.27 -4.99 2.59
CA PRO A 181 5.61 -5.46 1.37
C PRO A 181 5.47 -6.98 1.35
N VAL A 182 4.26 -7.45 1.02
CA VAL A 182 3.99 -8.87 0.71
C VAL A 182 4.25 -9.07 -0.77
N THR A 183 5.23 -9.90 -1.14
CA THR A 183 5.69 -9.97 -2.54
C THR A 183 5.74 -11.38 -3.11
N ASP A 184 5.75 -12.42 -2.28
CA ASP A 184 5.92 -13.81 -2.72
C ASP A 184 4.58 -14.50 -3.00
N LEU A 185 3.94 -14.16 -4.14
CA LEU A 185 2.71 -14.83 -4.58
C LEU A 185 2.84 -16.34 -4.68
N PRO A 186 3.94 -16.94 -5.21
CA PRO A 186 4.13 -18.38 -5.19
C PRO A 186 4.10 -18.99 -3.79
N ALA A 187 4.64 -18.29 -2.79
CA ALA A 187 4.56 -18.75 -1.39
C ALA A 187 3.14 -18.69 -0.85
N LEU A 188 2.34 -17.66 -1.22
CA LEU A 188 0.92 -17.58 -0.88
C LEU A 188 0.12 -18.74 -1.50
N ALA A 189 0.32 -19.03 -2.78
CA ALA A 189 -0.36 -20.14 -3.47
C ALA A 189 0.00 -21.50 -2.84
N LYS A 190 1.27 -21.71 -2.51
CA LYS A 190 1.71 -22.90 -1.79
C LYS A 190 1.09 -23.01 -0.40
N ALA A 191 1.02 -21.92 0.34
CA ALA A 191 0.40 -21.89 1.66
C ALA A 191 -1.11 -22.20 1.59
N PHE A 192 -1.79 -21.76 0.52
CA PHE A 192 -3.17 -22.14 0.24
C PHE A 192 -3.34 -23.65 0.10
N ASP A 193 -2.51 -24.30 -0.73
CA ASP A 193 -2.56 -25.75 -0.95
C ASP A 193 -2.26 -26.55 0.34
N GLU A 194 -1.36 -26.04 1.18
CA GLU A 194 -1.05 -26.66 2.47
C GLU A 194 -2.15 -26.44 3.51
N GLY A 195 -2.95 -25.36 3.40
CA GLY A 195 -4.05 -25.01 4.28
C GLY A 195 -3.67 -24.81 5.74
N LYS A 196 -2.43 -24.34 6.01
CA LYS A 196 -1.86 -24.26 7.34
C LYS A 196 -1.34 -22.85 7.67
N GLY A 197 -1.42 -22.53 8.98
CA GLY A 197 -0.90 -21.29 9.51
C GLY A 197 -1.69 -20.05 9.09
N PHE A 198 -1.16 -18.89 9.46
CA PHE A 198 -1.79 -17.60 9.17
C PHE A 198 -1.79 -17.30 7.66
N VAL A 199 -0.67 -17.52 6.98
CA VAL A 199 -0.54 -17.28 5.55
C VAL A 199 -1.48 -18.17 4.73
N GLY A 200 -1.63 -19.47 5.11
CA GLY A 200 -2.60 -20.36 4.47
C GLY A 200 -4.06 -19.96 4.71
N PHE A 201 -4.36 -19.38 5.88
CA PHE A 201 -5.67 -18.78 6.14
C PHE A 201 -5.92 -17.56 5.23
N MET A 202 -4.96 -16.65 5.14
CA MET A 202 -5.05 -15.45 4.28
C MET A 202 -5.26 -15.84 2.81
N ALA A 203 -4.42 -16.73 2.30
CA ALA A 203 -4.55 -17.23 0.94
C ALA A 203 -5.93 -17.87 0.68
N GLY A 204 -6.50 -18.56 1.69
CA GLY A 204 -7.86 -19.09 1.63
C GLY A 204 -8.95 -18.02 1.49
N GLN A 205 -8.73 -16.82 2.04
CA GLN A 205 -9.65 -15.68 1.89
C GLN A 205 -9.60 -15.07 0.49
N MET A 206 -8.42 -15.04 -0.15
CA MET A 206 -8.27 -14.56 -1.53
C MET A 206 -9.07 -15.41 -2.54
N GLY A 207 -9.29 -16.68 -2.20
CA GLY A 207 -10.10 -17.60 -2.99
C GLY A 207 -9.31 -18.41 -4.01
N GLU A 208 -9.77 -19.64 -4.23
CA GLU A 208 -9.13 -20.60 -5.16
C GLU A 208 -9.11 -20.07 -6.61
N ALA A 209 -10.15 -19.37 -7.03
CA ALA A 209 -10.27 -18.88 -8.39
C ALA A 209 -9.15 -17.86 -8.74
N VAL A 210 -8.77 -17.02 -7.77
CA VAL A 210 -7.68 -16.04 -7.94
C VAL A 210 -6.33 -16.74 -7.94
N LEU A 211 -6.07 -17.61 -6.96
CA LEU A 211 -4.77 -18.25 -6.76
C LEU A 211 -4.43 -19.32 -7.81
N LYS A 212 -5.44 -19.85 -8.52
CA LYS A 212 -5.26 -20.88 -9.56
C LYS A 212 -5.52 -20.41 -10.98
N ASP A 213 -5.76 -19.13 -11.17
CA ASP A 213 -5.74 -18.49 -12.49
C ASP A 213 -4.27 -18.22 -12.88
N GLU A 214 -3.66 -19.18 -13.60
CA GLU A 214 -2.23 -19.13 -13.94
C GLU A 214 -1.86 -17.88 -14.76
N ASP A 215 -2.74 -17.40 -15.64
CA ASP A 215 -2.43 -16.22 -16.46
C ASP A 215 -2.42 -14.95 -15.62
N SER A 216 -3.49 -14.70 -14.85
CA SER A 216 -3.59 -13.56 -13.95
C SER A 216 -2.50 -13.58 -12.87
N PHE A 217 -2.22 -14.76 -12.33
CA PHE A 217 -1.20 -14.94 -11.31
C PHE A 217 0.21 -14.64 -11.82
N ASN A 218 0.59 -15.16 -13.00
CA ASN A 218 1.90 -14.90 -13.59
C ASN A 218 2.08 -13.43 -13.99
N ARG A 219 0.99 -12.75 -14.39
CA ARG A 219 1.00 -11.33 -14.72
C ARG A 219 1.03 -10.41 -13.50
N ALA A 220 0.75 -10.96 -12.31
CA ALA A 220 0.87 -10.26 -11.04
C ALA A 220 2.15 -10.63 -10.27
N ASP A 221 2.85 -11.71 -10.61
CA ASP A 221 4.10 -12.10 -9.94
C ASP A 221 5.20 -11.07 -10.20
N LEU A 222 5.49 -10.26 -9.18
CA LEU A 222 6.46 -9.16 -9.24
C LEU A 222 7.83 -9.59 -9.78
N TYR A 223 8.28 -10.79 -9.43
CA TYR A 223 9.57 -11.33 -9.86
C TYR A 223 9.62 -11.75 -11.34
N GLN A 224 8.46 -11.78 -12.02
CA GLN A 224 8.35 -12.02 -13.45
C GLN A 224 8.04 -10.75 -14.23
N VAL A 225 7.33 -9.79 -13.64
CA VAL A 225 6.83 -8.60 -14.36
C VAL A 225 7.67 -7.35 -14.15
N ILE A 226 8.50 -7.29 -13.12
CA ILE A 226 9.45 -6.18 -12.93
C ILE A 226 10.54 -6.30 -14.01
N ASP A 227 10.60 -5.30 -14.89
CA ASP A 227 11.71 -5.11 -15.81
C ASP A 227 12.79 -4.25 -15.14
N PRO A 228 13.96 -4.82 -14.79
CA PRO A 228 15.00 -4.10 -14.07
C PRO A 228 15.56 -2.86 -14.80
N GLU A 229 15.40 -2.79 -16.13
CA GLU A 229 15.92 -1.65 -16.90
C GLU A 229 15.02 -0.42 -16.82
N THR A 230 13.73 -0.62 -16.51
CA THR A 230 12.72 0.46 -16.50
C THR A 230 12.06 0.66 -15.15
N PHE A 231 12.23 -0.27 -14.20
CA PHE A 231 11.58 -0.20 -12.90
C PHE A 231 12.15 0.95 -12.06
N PRO A 232 11.30 1.77 -11.43
CA PRO A 232 11.72 2.93 -10.66
C PRO A 232 12.44 2.54 -9.36
N ALA A 233 13.14 3.53 -8.78
CA ALA A 233 13.71 3.38 -7.45
C ALA A 233 12.62 3.30 -6.39
N VAL A 234 12.81 2.40 -5.40
CA VAL A 234 11.87 2.19 -4.30
C VAL A 234 12.56 2.27 -2.94
N TYR A 235 11.87 2.80 -1.95
CA TYR A 235 12.23 2.69 -0.54
C TYR A 235 11.25 1.77 0.16
N PHE A 236 11.74 0.81 0.91
CA PHE A 236 10.85 -0.05 1.72
C PHE A 236 11.48 -0.43 3.05
N ILE A 237 10.59 -0.59 4.01
CA ILE A 237 10.95 -0.93 5.39
C ILE A 237 10.29 -2.23 5.83
N THR A 238 10.91 -2.88 6.81
CA THR A 238 10.34 -4.06 7.48
C THR A 238 10.89 -4.20 8.89
N THR A 239 10.46 -5.26 9.59
CA THR A 239 11.02 -5.69 10.87
C THR A 239 11.35 -7.17 10.86
N PRO A 240 12.53 -7.58 11.38
CA PRO A 240 12.90 -9.00 11.50
C PRO A 240 11.97 -9.80 12.41
N THR A 241 11.16 -9.14 13.23
CA THR A 241 10.20 -9.76 14.13
C THR A 241 8.83 -10.02 13.49
N ASP A 242 8.62 -9.62 12.23
CA ASP A 242 7.48 -10.03 11.42
C ASP A 242 7.61 -11.51 11.01
N ALA A 243 7.03 -12.38 11.80
CA ALA A 243 7.18 -13.84 11.63
C ALA A 243 6.56 -14.39 10.33
N ASN A 244 5.69 -13.62 9.66
CA ASN A 244 4.95 -14.08 8.47
C ASN A 244 5.53 -13.53 7.16
N PHE A 245 5.96 -12.27 7.12
CA PHE A 245 6.28 -11.57 5.89
C PHE A 245 7.67 -10.91 5.84
N TYR A 246 8.49 -11.04 6.92
CA TYR A 246 9.87 -10.57 6.87
C TYR A 246 10.65 -11.15 5.68
N GLY A 247 10.43 -12.44 5.37
CA GLY A 247 11.07 -13.12 4.24
C GLY A 247 10.75 -12.51 2.88
N ASP A 248 9.58 -11.90 2.71
CA ASP A 248 9.15 -11.23 1.48
C ASP A 248 10.01 -10.00 1.21
N SER A 249 10.24 -9.17 2.23
CA SER A 249 11.11 -7.98 2.13
C SER A 249 12.56 -8.38 1.85
N VAL A 250 13.09 -9.42 2.52
CA VAL A 250 14.44 -9.93 2.26
C VAL A 250 14.57 -10.45 0.82
N LYS A 251 13.55 -11.15 0.33
CA LYS A 251 13.53 -11.67 -1.05
C LYS A 251 13.46 -10.53 -2.07
N LEU A 252 12.68 -9.48 -1.79
CA LEU A 252 12.59 -8.30 -2.65
C LEU A 252 13.94 -7.57 -2.72
N ASP A 253 14.59 -7.32 -1.58
CA ASP A 253 15.92 -6.70 -1.49
C ASP A 253 16.95 -7.48 -2.33
N ALA A 254 17.00 -8.80 -2.14
CA ALA A 254 17.90 -9.65 -2.90
C ALA A 254 17.65 -9.58 -4.42
N PHE A 255 16.38 -9.64 -4.83
CA PHE A 255 15.98 -9.56 -6.24
C PHE A 255 16.37 -8.21 -6.87
N LEU A 256 16.06 -7.09 -6.20
CA LEU A 256 16.38 -5.76 -6.71
C LEU A 256 17.90 -5.54 -6.76
N THR A 257 18.64 -6.01 -5.75
CA THR A 257 20.12 -5.97 -5.72
C THR A 257 20.74 -6.77 -6.87
N GLU A 258 20.31 -8.03 -7.06
CA GLU A 258 20.83 -8.91 -8.10
C GLU A 258 20.59 -8.38 -9.52
N ASN A 259 19.49 -7.66 -9.70
CA ASN A 259 19.10 -7.08 -10.98
C ASN A 259 19.52 -5.61 -11.15
N GLY A 260 20.22 -5.02 -10.18
CA GLY A 260 20.75 -3.65 -10.28
C GLY A 260 19.67 -2.55 -10.23
N VAL A 261 18.47 -2.85 -9.72
CA VAL A 261 17.41 -1.86 -9.52
C VAL A 261 17.76 -1.00 -8.31
N ALA A 262 17.68 0.31 -8.48
CA ALA A 262 17.95 1.24 -7.38
C ALA A 262 16.88 1.10 -6.28
N HIS A 263 17.30 0.87 -5.04
CA HIS A 263 16.39 0.80 -3.91
C HIS A 263 17.11 1.11 -2.60
N THR A 264 16.31 1.40 -1.58
CA THR A 264 16.73 1.50 -0.19
C THR A 264 15.88 0.57 0.64
N TYR A 265 16.52 -0.26 1.44
CA TYR A 265 15.89 -1.21 2.33
C TYR A 265 16.33 -0.97 3.76
N THR A 266 15.37 -0.79 4.68
CA THR A 266 15.65 -0.56 6.11
C THR A 266 14.92 -1.59 6.98
N GLU A 267 15.66 -2.20 7.90
CA GLU A 267 15.12 -3.07 8.93
C GLU A 267 15.06 -2.34 10.27
N TYR A 268 13.87 -2.33 10.88
CA TYR A 268 13.68 -1.76 12.21
C TYR A 268 13.65 -2.86 13.27
N VAL A 269 14.54 -2.76 14.24
CA VAL A 269 14.52 -3.60 15.45
C VAL A 269 13.94 -2.74 16.56
N GLY A 270 12.86 -3.22 17.19
CA GLY A 270 12.16 -2.45 18.21
C GLY A 270 13.05 -2.04 19.37
N THR A 271 12.86 -0.83 19.85
CA THR A 271 13.61 -0.28 20.99
C THR A 271 13.18 -0.88 22.32
N ASP A 272 11.87 -1.16 22.48
CA ASP A 272 11.25 -1.65 23.70
C ASP A 272 10.49 -2.99 23.52
N GLY A 273 10.83 -3.78 22.52
CA GLY A 273 10.20 -5.08 22.25
C GLY A 273 10.11 -5.39 20.76
N ASP A 274 9.46 -6.50 20.45
CA ASP A 274 9.28 -6.94 19.07
C ASP A 274 8.27 -6.03 18.36
N LEU A 275 8.65 -5.51 17.18
CA LEU A 275 7.75 -4.82 16.29
C LEU A 275 6.82 -5.81 15.57
N VAL A 276 5.63 -5.37 15.24
CA VAL A 276 4.66 -6.17 14.50
C VAL A 276 4.67 -5.81 13.01
N HIS A 277 4.06 -6.65 12.19
CA HIS A 277 3.80 -6.35 10.78
C HIS A 277 3.15 -4.96 10.64
N VAL A 278 3.66 -4.13 9.73
CA VAL A 278 3.20 -2.75 9.44
C VAL A 278 3.15 -1.82 10.66
N PHE A 279 4.14 -1.95 11.56
CA PHE A 279 4.18 -1.29 12.88
C PHE A 279 4.06 0.25 12.79
N ASN A 280 4.65 0.88 11.78
CA ASN A 280 4.62 2.34 11.58
C ASN A 280 3.26 2.86 11.07
N VAL A 281 2.44 2.00 10.47
CA VAL A 281 1.07 2.29 10.03
C VAL A 281 0.09 2.10 11.19
N THR A 282 0.19 0.95 11.89
CA THR A 282 -0.73 0.58 12.97
C THR A 282 -0.43 1.25 14.31
N SER A 283 0.77 1.78 14.48
CA SER A 283 1.23 2.41 15.72
C SER A 283 2.15 3.61 15.42
N PRO A 284 1.67 4.60 14.62
CA PRO A 284 2.49 5.72 14.15
C PRO A 284 3.00 6.63 15.28
N ASP A 285 2.33 6.64 16.43
CA ASP A 285 2.67 7.47 17.58
C ASP A 285 3.78 6.89 18.47
N THR A 286 4.18 5.65 18.26
CA THR A 286 5.30 5.03 18.99
C THR A 286 6.65 5.61 18.53
N GLU A 287 7.70 5.51 19.36
CA GLU A 287 9.04 6.00 19.00
C GLU A 287 9.54 5.36 17.69
N ASP A 288 9.39 4.03 17.55
CA ASP A 288 9.79 3.30 16.35
C ASP A 288 8.91 3.67 15.13
N GLY A 289 7.59 3.84 15.33
CA GLY A 289 6.66 4.28 14.29
C GLY A 289 6.97 5.68 13.78
N GLN A 290 7.21 6.63 14.70
CA GLN A 290 7.59 8.00 14.35
C GLN A 290 8.93 8.05 13.60
N LEU A 291 9.93 7.28 14.06
CA LEU A 291 11.23 7.22 13.39
C LEU A 291 11.09 6.68 11.95
N ALA A 292 10.39 5.57 11.77
CA ALA A 292 10.21 4.96 10.46
C ALA A 292 9.43 5.88 9.51
N ASN A 293 8.36 6.50 9.99
CA ASN A 293 7.56 7.43 9.20
C ASN A 293 8.37 8.70 8.83
N GLN A 294 9.20 9.21 9.75
CA GLN A 294 10.07 10.34 9.45
C GLN A 294 11.09 10.00 8.35
N GLU A 295 11.70 8.82 8.38
CA GLU A 295 12.65 8.40 7.34
C GLU A 295 11.96 8.20 5.97
N MET A 296 10.72 7.68 5.94
CA MET A 296 9.92 7.60 4.72
C MET A 296 9.61 9.00 4.16
N ILE A 297 9.22 9.94 5.02
CA ILE A 297 8.98 11.34 4.66
C ILE A 297 10.25 12.00 4.14
N ASP A 298 11.38 11.79 4.80
CA ASP A 298 12.68 12.36 4.41
C ASP A 298 13.13 11.81 3.04
N TYR A 299 12.90 10.52 2.79
CA TYR A 299 13.15 9.92 1.47
C TYR A 299 12.32 10.62 0.40
N VAL A 300 11.02 10.73 0.57
CA VAL A 300 10.11 11.38 -0.38
C VAL A 300 10.52 12.84 -0.60
N LYS A 301 10.78 13.59 0.46
CA LYS A 301 11.24 14.99 0.37
C LYS A 301 12.58 15.13 -0.33
N SER A 302 13.47 14.16 -0.21
CA SER A 302 14.77 14.19 -0.89
C SER A 302 14.63 14.12 -2.42
N LEU A 303 13.57 13.51 -2.92
CA LEU A 303 13.30 13.43 -4.35
C LEU A 303 12.80 14.76 -4.92
N MET A 304 12.01 15.53 -4.15
CA MET A 304 11.50 16.85 -4.55
C MET A 304 12.60 17.91 -4.73
N GLY A 305 13.73 17.76 -4.06
CA GLY A 305 14.88 18.69 -4.14
C GLY A 305 15.96 18.31 -5.17
N ALA A 306 15.86 17.12 -5.75
CA ALA A 306 16.78 16.65 -6.78
C ALA A 306 16.35 17.23 -8.13
N GLU A 307 16.79 18.47 -8.45
CA GLU A 307 16.74 18.94 -9.85
C GLU A 307 17.31 17.84 -10.73
N ALA A 308 16.53 17.45 -11.72
CA ALA A 308 16.79 16.37 -12.65
C ALA A 308 18.24 16.41 -13.18
N THR A 309 19.14 15.70 -12.52
CA THR A 309 20.46 15.35 -13.03
C THR A 309 20.40 13.95 -13.59
N ILE A 310 19.44 13.72 -14.51
CA ILE A 310 19.48 12.54 -15.39
C ILE A 310 19.43 13.07 -16.83
N ARG A 311 20.60 13.04 -17.45
CA ARG A 311 20.75 13.15 -18.90
C ARG A 311 20.97 11.76 -19.48
#